data_9297372a363ae81d4f01c27b384145a2
#
_entry.id   9297372a363ae81d4f01c27b384145a2
#
_cell.length_a   1.000
_cell.length_b   1.000
_cell.length_c   1.000
_cell.angle_alpha   90.00
_cell.angle_beta   90.00
_cell.angle_gamma   90.00
#
_symmetry.space_group_name_H-M   'P 1'
#
loop_
_entity.id
_entity.type
_entity.pdbx_description
1 polymer ?
#
loop_
_entity_poly.entity_id
_entity_poly.type
_entity_poly.pdbx_seq_one_letter_code
_entity_poly.pdbx_strand_id
1 'polypeptide(L)'
;MRKAGVLMPVSALPSRIGAGELGESAFQFIELLKENHVKIWQILPLNPVGYGNSPYQPYSSCAGDELYISLDALAEEGLLKEHPKEFQERATRVDYEAVRQYREPFLRTAFDVFTEKKGQEETAYKEFVSQEWVYEYGVFRALKKANNGECWNDWPEEYRTWPENRQKLPAEVETEAQYQMFLQYIFYTQWMKVKNAANDAGIQIMGDVPFYVGQDSVDVWGGKDNFLLDTDGRPIFIAGVPPDYFSATGQRWGNPIYDWEHMKEQDYRFWVDRIGYSNKLFDIIRIDHFRAFDTYWKIPADCPTAIDGEWIEAPGYEVIDILQKEIPGLDLVAEDLGLLRPEVLMLKDHYHLKGMKILIFSIETGGKYARDTFHDVENMIFYTGTHDNDTIMQWYGNMSAAARRKIRRMLKKAGASQGSVKDRFLQYTMQNQAEYAIIPRADMLGLGQEGHINTPGTIGSPNWEWHLPDFVQAKKELQKFGRLIVDTKR
;
A
#
# COMPACT_ATOMS: atom_id res chain seq x y z
N MET A 1 16.47 -11.41 15.41
CA MET A 1 17.07 -12.23 14.32
C MET A 1 16.91 -11.45 13.03
N ARG A 2 17.98 -11.27 12.25
CA ARG A 2 17.89 -10.51 10.97
C ARG A 2 17.04 -11.27 9.95
N LYS A 3 16.19 -10.55 9.22
CA LYS A 3 15.27 -11.13 8.24
C LYS A 3 15.50 -10.51 6.86
N ALA A 4 15.26 -11.30 5.83
CA ALA A 4 15.19 -10.85 4.44
C ALA A 4 13.74 -10.75 3.98
N GLY A 5 13.43 -9.72 3.20
CA GLY A 5 12.10 -9.50 2.63
C GLY A 5 12.13 -9.19 1.14
N VAL A 6 10.97 -9.29 0.53
CA VAL A 6 10.71 -8.90 -0.86
C VAL A 6 9.50 -7.96 -0.87
N LEU A 7 9.66 -6.80 -1.53
CA LEU A 7 8.53 -5.91 -1.83
C LEU A 7 7.97 -6.33 -3.19
N MET A 8 6.70 -6.73 -3.19
CA MET A 8 5.95 -7.15 -4.38
C MET A 8 4.48 -6.82 -4.20
N PRO A 9 3.93 -5.85 -4.94
CA PRO A 9 2.49 -5.56 -4.91
C PRO A 9 1.67 -6.77 -5.36
N VAL A 10 0.50 -6.97 -4.77
CA VAL A 10 -0.41 -8.05 -5.19
C VAL A 10 -0.83 -7.87 -6.64
N SER A 11 -1.15 -6.62 -7.06
CA SER A 11 -1.49 -6.30 -8.45
C SER A 11 -0.42 -6.70 -9.46
N ALA A 12 0.85 -6.76 -9.03
CA ALA A 12 1.98 -7.07 -9.89
C ALA A 12 2.31 -8.57 -9.98
N LEU A 13 1.59 -9.46 -9.27
CA LEU A 13 1.74 -10.90 -9.40
C LEU A 13 1.31 -11.38 -10.80
N PRO A 14 1.95 -12.41 -11.38
CA PRO A 14 1.53 -12.96 -12.66
C PRO A 14 0.06 -13.35 -12.67
N SER A 15 -0.63 -13.01 -13.73
CA SER A 15 -2.03 -13.34 -13.91
C SER A 15 -2.35 -13.57 -15.38
N ARG A 16 -3.29 -14.43 -15.66
CA ARG A 16 -3.87 -14.61 -17.00
C ARG A 16 -5.01 -13.64 -17.31
N ILE A 17 -5.39 -12.82 -16.31
CA ILE A 17 -6.47 -11.82 -16.43
C ILE A 17 -5.90 -10.40 -16.53
N GLY A 18 -4.60 -10.20 -16.37
CA GLY A 18 -3.91 -8.92 -16.55
C GLY A 18 -3.64 -8.13 -15.27
N ALA A 19 -4.10 -8.61 -14.12
CA ALA A 19 -3.76 -8.07 -12.79
C ALA A 19 -3.62 -9.22 -11.80
N GLY A 20 -2.70 -9.09 -10.86
CA GLY A 20 -2.49 -10.10 -9.82
C GLY A 20 -3.73 -10.30 -8.94
N GLU A 21 -3.95 -11.53 -8.50
CA GLU A 21 -5.13 -11.95 -7.76
C GLU A 21 -4.74 -12.73 -6.49
N LEU A 22 -5.71 -12.87 -5.57
CA LEU A 22 -5.63 -13.68 -4.34
C LEU A 22 -5.89 -15.16 -4.65
N GLY A 23 -5.27 -15.68 -5.71
CA GLY A 23 -5.44 -17.01 -6.26
C GLY A 23 -4.11 -17.75 -6.39
N GLU A 24 -4.05 -18.67 -7.37
CA GLU A 24 -2.91 -19.57 -7.57
C GLU A 24 -1.55 -18.87 -7.58
N SER A 25 -1.43 -17.71 -8.26
CA SER A 25 -0.17 -16.98 -8.34
C SER A 25 0.32 -16.45 -6.99
N ALA A 26 -0.60 -16.06 -6.10
CA ALA A 26 -0.23 -15.63 -4.75
C ALA A 26 0.31 -16.82 -3.92
N PHE A 27 -0.32 -17.98 -3.99
CA PHE A 27 0.16 -19.20 -3.32
C PHE A 27 1.48 -19.70 -3.91
N GLN A 28 1.63 -19.68 -5.23
CA GLN A 28 2.91 -19.99 -5.89
C GLN A 28 4.03 -19.04 -5.45
N PHE A 29 3.73 -17.76 -5.30
CA PHE A 29 4.71 -16.80 -4.83
C PHE A 29 5.12 -17.07 -3.37
N ILE A 30 4.19 -17.41 -2.49
CA ILE A 30 4.47 -17.81 -1.10
C ILE A 30 5.42 -19.03 -1.07
N GLU A 31 5.16 -20.06 -1.86
CA GLU A 31 6.05 -21.23 -1.93
C GLU A 31 7.46 -20.85 -2.47
N LEU A 32 7.54 -19.97 -3.47
CA LEU A 32 8.82 -19.46 -3.95
C LEU A 32 9.59 -18.67 -2.88
N LEU A 33 8.91 -17.87 -2.08
CA LEU A 33 9.52 -17.14 -0.96
C LEU A 33 10.02 -18.10 0.11
N LYS A 34 9.21 -19.08 0.49
CA LYS A 34 9.55 -20.13 1.48
C LYS A 34 10.76 -20.95 1.07
N GLU A 35 10.78 -21.49 -0.18
CA GLU A 35 11.88 -22.24 -0.75
C GLU A 35 13.21 -21.47 -0.73
N ASN A 36 13.13 -20.14 -0.74
CA ASN A 36 14.28 -19.25 -0.81
C ASN A 36 14.52 -18.46 0.49
N HIS A 37 14.02 -18.95 1.62
CA HIS A 37 14.29 -18.44 2.97
C HIS A 37 13.85 -16.98 3.20
N VAL A 38 12.98 -16.40 2.37
CA VAL A 38 12.42 -15.07 2.57
C VAL A 38 11.43 -15.11 3.74
N LYS A 39 11.49 -14.11 4.61
CA LYS A 39 10.71 -14.06 5.85
C LYS A 39 9.69 -12.93 5.89
N ILE A 40 9.75 -11.99 4.96
CA ILE A 40 8.83 -10.85 4.87
C ILE A 40 8.38 -10.68 3.41
N TRP A 41 7.08 -10.66 3.20
CA TRP A 41 6.48 -10.18 1.96
C TRP A 41 5.86 -8.82 2.23
N GLN A 42 6.50 -7.76 1.73
CA GLN A 42 5.94 -6.42 1.78
C GLN A 42 5.06 -6.19 0.56
N ILE A 43 3.86 -5.68 0.81
CA ILE A 43 2.88 -5.32 -0.22
C ILE A 43 2.60 -3.81 -0.18
N LEU A 44 1.88 -3.32 -1.17
CA LEU A 44 1.29 -1.98 -1.16
C LEU A 44 -0.14 -2.05 -0.62
N PRO A 45 -0.82 -0.91 -0.34
CA PRO A 45 -2.19 -0.93 0.16
C PRO A 45 -3.11 -1.76 -0.74
N LEU A 46 -4.00 -2.54 -0.12
CA LEU A 46 -4.95 -3.44 -0.80
C LEU A 46 -6.30 -2.78 -1.07
N ASN A 47 -6.43 -1.52 -0.73
CA ASN A 47 -7.69 -0.79 -0.72
C ASN A 47 -8.16 -0.44 -2.15
N PRO A 48 -9.49 -0.25 -2.35
CA PRO A 48 -10.05 0.08 -3.65
C PRO A 48 -9.50 1.43 -4.14
N VAL A 49 -8.82 1.40 -5.28
CA VAL A 49 -8.18 2.60 -5.82
C VAL A 49 -9.19 3.56 -6.44
N GLY A 50 -8.97 4.85 -6.21
CA GLY A 50 -9.72 5.93 -6.79
C GLY A 50 -9.05 6.50 -8.05
N TYR A 51 -9.10 7.83 -8.17
CA TYR A 51 -8.53 8.55 -9.30
C TYR A 51 -7.02 8.29 -9.46
N GLY A 52 -6.60 8.02 -10.69
CA GLY A 52 -5.20 7.78 -11.03
C GLY A 52 -4.66 6.41 -10.62
N ASN A 53 -5.51 5.49 -10.18
CA ASN A 53 -5.16 4.14 -9.74
C ASN A 53 -4.14 4.09 -8.59
N SER A 54 -3.99 5.20 -7.83
CA SER A 54 -3.07 5.25 -6.70
C SER A 54 -3.63 4.50 -5.49
N PRO A 55 -2.93 3.51 -4.94
CA PRO A 55 -3.36 2.82 -3.72
C PRO A 55 -3.29 3.72 -2.47
N TYR A 56 -2.70 4.92 -2.58
CA TYR A 56 -2.61 5.91 -1.51
C TYR A 56 -3.74 6.95 -1.53
N GLN A 57 -4.68 6.82 -2.47
CA GLN A 57 -5.92 7.61 -2.56
C GLN A 57 -7.15 6.68 -2.63
N PRO A 58 -7.35 5.79 -1.65
CA PRO A 58 -8.40 4.79 -1.72
C PRO A 58 -9.78 5.36 -1.42
N TYR A 59 -10.82 4.65 -1.87
CA TYR A 59 -12.22 4.92 -1.50
C TYR A 59 -12.56 4.49 -0.05
N SER A 60 -11.70 3.71 0.58
CA SER A 60 -11.87 3.24 1.97
C SER A 60 -10.54 2.81 2.53
N SER A 61 -10.30 3.09 3.80
CA SER A 61 -9.15 2.58 4.55
C SER A 61 -9.32 1.14 5.05
N CYS A 62 -10.55 0.58 5.01
CA CYS A 62 -10.85 -0.78 5.45
C CYS A 62 -11.13 -1.74 4.29
N ALA A 63 -11.87 -1.30 3.27
CA ALA A 63 -12.27 -2.17 2.17
C ALA A 63 -11.08 -2.66 1.34
N GLY A 64 -11.21 -3.87 0.79
CA GLY A 64 -10.27 -4.42 -0.18
C GLY A 64 -10.74 -4.20 -1.62
N ASP A 65 -9.79 -4.05 -2.55
CA ASP A 65 -10.09 -3.86 -3.97
C ASP A 65 -10.61 -5.17 -4.58
N GLU A 66 -11.79 -5.14 -5.17
CA GLU A 66 -12.41 -6.25 -5.88
C GLU A 66 -11.55 -6.76 -7.05
N LEU A 67 -10.59 -5.95 -7.50
CA LEU A 67 -9.60 -6.33 -8.51
C LEU A 67 -8.80 -7.57 -8.10
N TYR A 68 -8.55 -7.75 -6.81
CA TYR A 68 -7.74 -8.85 -6.29
C TYR A 68 -8.52 -10.16 -6.08
N ILE A 69 -9.84 -10.17 -6.16
CA ILE A 69 -10.65 -11.39 -6.00
C ILE A 69 -10.27 -12.40 -7.09
N SER A 70 -9.86 -13.60 -6.73
CA SER A 70 -9.59 -14.66 -7.70
C SER A 70 -10.89 -15.20 -8.29
N LEU A 71 -11.05 -15.02 -9.60
CA LEU A 71 -12.20 -15.58 -10.31
C LEU A 71 -12.13 -17.10 -10.43
N ASP A 72 -10.93 -17.68 -10.47
CA ASP A 72 -10.74 -19.13 -10.46
C ASP A 72 -11.20 -19.74 -9.13
N ALA A 73 -10.86 -19.11 -8.01
CA ALA A 73 -11.34 -19.54 -6.71
C ALA A 73 -12.89 -19.49 -6.62
N LEU A 74 -13.53 -18.49 -7.24
CA LEU A 74 -14.99 -18.45 -7.32
C LEU A 74 -15.57 -19.61 -8.13
N ALA A 75 -14.88 -20.04 -9.19
CA ALA A 75 -15.29 -21.20 -9.97
C ALA A 75 -15.13 -22.51 -9.16
N GLU A 76 -14.01 -22.67 -8.45
CA GLU A 76 -13.75 -23.80 -7.56
C GLU A 76 -14.77 -23.90 -6.41
N GLU A 77 -15.21 -22.76 -5.89
CA GLU A 77 -16.26 -22.67 -4.86
C GLU A 77 -17.69 -22.84 -5.46
N GLY A 78 -17.78 -22.99 -6.79
CA GLY A 78 -19.05 -23.21 -7.50
C GLY A 78 -19.94 -21.97 -7.57
N LEU A 79 -19.35 -20.77 -7.42
CA LEU A 79 -20.01 -19.48 -7.65
C LEU A 79 -19.95 -19.06 -9.12
N LEU A 80 -19.07 -19.67 -9.90
CA LEU A 80 -19.06 -19.59 -11.36
C LEU A 80 -19.19 -21.00 -11.95
N LYS A 81 -19.80 -21.11 -13.13
CA LYS A 81 -19.98 -22.40 -13.83
C LYS A 81 -18.69 -22.88 -14.50
N GLU A 82 -17.88 -21.96 -14.93
CA GLU A 82 -16.66 -22.19 -15.69
C GLU A 82 -15.56 -21.25 -15.22
N HIS A 83 -14.31 -21.69 -15.36
CA HIS A 83 -13.16 -20.81 -15.16
C HIS A 83 -13.13 -19.72 -16.23
N PRO A 84 -12.83 -18.48 -15.86
CA PRO A 84 -12.68 -17.39 -16.82
C PRO A 84 -11.60 -17.70 -17.85
N LYS A 85 -11.79 -17.22 -19.08
CA LYS A 85 -10.79 -17.34 -20.14
C LYS A 85 -9.63 -16.37 -19.87
N GLU A 86 -8.49 -16.66 -20.49
CA GLU A 86 -7.36 -15.72 -20.51
C GLU A 86 -7.77 -14.39 -21.17
N PHE A 87 -7.36 -13.28 -20.56
CA PHE A 87 -7.70 -11.95 -21.04
C PHE A 87 -6.45 -11.14 -21.39
N GLN A 88 -5.52 -10.93 -20.49
CA GLN A 88 -4.27 -10.19 -20.72
C GLN A 88 -3.09 -11.01 -20.21
N GLU A 89 -2.99 -12.25 -20.70
CA GLU A 89 -1.89 -13.13 -20.33
C GLU A 89 -0.53 -12.50 -20.64
N ARG A 90 0.40 -12.62 -19.67
CA ARG A 90 1.77 -12.09 -19.77
C ARG A 90 1.87 -10.58 -19.99
N ALA A 91 0.84 -9.82 -19.63
CA ALA A 91 0.94 -8.37 -19.59
C ALA A 91 2.14 -7.94 -18.70
N THR A 92 2.82 -6.88 -19.09
CA THR A 92 3.87 -6.25 -18.29
C THR A 92 3.39 -4.99 -17.58
N ARG A 93 2.15 -4.61 -17.86
CA ARG A 93 1.42 -3.49 -17.25
C ARG A 93 -0.04 -3.86 -17.06
N VAL A 94 -0.62 -3.41 -15.97
CA VAL A 94 -2.04 -3.57 -15.67
C VAL A 94 -2.82 -2.48 -16.41
N ASP A 95 -3.75 -2.87 -17.25
CA ASP A 95 -4.81 -2.00 -17.75
C ASP A 95 -6.02 -2.11 -16.80
N TYR A 96 -6.04 -1.27 -15.77
CA TYR A 96 -7.04 -1.34 -14.70
C TYR A 96 -8.47 -1.24 -15.19
N GLU A 97 -8.74 -0.37 -16.17
CA GLU A 97 -10.09 -0.21 -16.70
C GLU A 97 -10.55 -1.44 -17.47
N ALA A 98 -9.74 -1.92 -18.40
CA ALA A 98 -10.07 -3.12 -19.18
C ALA A 98 -10.21 -4.36 -18.29
N VAL A 99 -9.34 -4.51 -17.27
CA VAL A 99 -9.43 -5.62 -16.31
C VAL A 99 -10.71 -5.55 -15.49
N ARG A 100 -11.10 -4.37 -14.97
CA ARG A 100 -12.36 -4.20 -14.22
C ARG A 100 -13.57 -4.51 -15.10
N GLN A 101 -13.61 -3.99 -16.34
CA GLN A 101 -14.69 -4.27 -17.29
C GLN A 101 -14.81 -5.77 -17.62
N TYR A 102 -13.67 -6.46 -17.78
CA TYR A 102 -13.66 -7.91 -18.02
C TYR A 102 -14.20 -8.69 -16.81
N ARG A 103 -13.89 -8.29 -15.59
CA ARG A 103 -14.21 -9.02 -14.35
C ARG A 103 -15.65 -8.84 -13.89
N GLU A 104 -16.22 -7.65 -14.12
CA GLU A 104 -17.54 -7.27 -13.57
C GLU A 104 -18.66 -8.29 -13.88
N PRO A 105 -18.84 -8.82 -15.11
CA PRO A 105 -19.87 -9.81 -15.37
C PRO A 105 -19.71 -11.12 -14.56
N PHE A 106 -18.47 -11.55 -14.31
CA PHE A 106 -18.21 -12.74 -13.50
C PHE A 106 -18.54 -12.49 -12.01
N LEU A 107 -18.16 -11.35 -11.49
CA LEU A 107 -18.44 -10.96 -10.10
C LEU A 107 -19.96 -10.82 -9.86
N ARG A 108 -20.70 -10.27 -10.82
CA ARG A 108 -22.18 -10.21 -10.77
C ARG A 108 -22.79 -11.61 -10.79
N THR A 109 -22.35 -12.47 -11.70
CA THR A 109 -22.81 -13.86 -11.76
C THR A 109 -22.54 -14.60 -10.45
N ALA A 110 -21.36 -14.39 -9.85
CA ALA A 110 -21.03 -15.00 -8.56
C ALA A 110 -21.96 -14.52 -7.43
N PHE A 111 -22.30 -13.22 -7.42
CA PHE A 111 -23.27 -12.67 -6.46
C PHE A 111 -24.67 -13.27 -6.64
N ASP A 112 -25.15 -13.40 -7.88
CA ASP A 112 -26.45 -13.99 -8.17
C ASP A 112 -26.50 -15.45 -7.67
N VAL A 113 -25.49 -16.25 -7.98
CA VAL A 113 -25.37 -17.64 -7.51
C VAL A 113 -25.27 -17.73 -5.99
N PHE A 114 -24.50 -16.84 -5.37
CA PHE A 114 -24.41 -16.75 -3.90
C PHE A 114 -25.77 -16.47 -3.27
N THR A 115 -26.54 -15.56 -3.85
CA THR A 115 -27.88 -15.20 -3.42
C THR A 115 -28.86 -16.36 -3.61
N GLU A 116 -28.85 -17.04 -4.77
CA GLU A 116 -29.66 -18.21 -5.04
C GLU A 116 -29.39 -19.36 -4.06
N LYS A 117 -28.12 -19.54 -3.67
CA LYS A 117 -27.72 -20.56 -2.68
C LYS A 117 -27.99 -20.14 -1.23
N LYS A 118 -28.57 -18.95 -1.02
CA LYS A 118 -28.82 -18.37 0.30
C LYS A 118 -27.54 -18.13 1.11
N GLY A 119 -26.44 -17.77 0.46
CA GLY A 119 -25.18 -17.50 1.11
C GLY A 119 -25.27 -16.38 2.16
N GLN A 120 -26.23 -15.45 2.01
CA GLN A 120 -26.48 -14.40 3.02
C GLN A 120 -26.99 -14.97 4.36
N GLU A 121 -27.47 -16.21 4.38
CA GLU A 121 -27.90 -16.89 5.62
C GLU A 121 -26.74 -17.55 6.37
N GLU A 122 -25.56 -17.69 5.74
CA GLU A 122 -24.38 -18.27 6.34
C GLU A 122 -23.87 -17.45 7.53
N THR A 123 -23.48 -18.14 8.61
CA THR A 123 -23.02 -17.49 9.85
C THR A 123 -21.80 -16.61 9.59
N ALA A 124 -20.81 -17.11 8.84
CA ALA A 124 -19.60 -16.37 8.53
C ALA A 124 -19.86 -15.06 7.74
N TYR A 125 -20.81 -15.11 6.79
CA TYR A 125 -21.23 -13.91 6.06
C TYR A 125 -21.91 -12.91 7.00
N LYS A 126 -22.86 -13.36 7.82
CA LYS A 126 -23.58 -12.50 8.77
C LYS A 126 -22.64 -11.85 9.78
N GLU A 127 -21.66 -12.59 10.29
CA GLU A 127 -20.63 -12.07 11.19
C GLU A 127 -19.77 -11.02 10.48
N PHE A 128 -19.35 -11.24 9.24
CA PHE A 128 -18.56 -10.28 8.49
C PHE A 128 -19.34 -8.99 8.21
N VAL A 129 -20.58 -9.08 7.71
CA VAL A 129 -21.38 -7.90 7.35
C VAL A 129 -21.99 -7.18 8.56
N SER A 130 -21.90 -7.75 9.76
CA SER A 130 -22.29 -7.05 11.00
C SER A 130 -21.32 -5.94 11.40
N GLN A 131 -20.14 -5.87 10.79
CA GLN A 131 -19.20 -4.76 10.97
C GLN A 131 -19.77 -3.52 10.26
N GLU A 132 -19.92 -2.42 10.97
CA GLU A 132 -20.61 -1.21 10.50
C GLU A 132 -19.99 -0.67 9.19
N TRP A 133 -18.66 -0.64 9.09
CA TRP A 133 -17.95 -0.15 7.91
C TRP A 133 -18.33 -0.90 6.63
N VAL A 134 -18.70 -2.19 6.71
CA VAL A 134 -19.02 -3.02 5.53
C VAL A 134 -20.28 -2.49 4.84
N TYR A 135 -21.33 -2.20 5.61
CA TYR A 135 -22.56 -1.66 5.06
C TYR A 135 -22.37 -0.20 4.59
N GLU A 136 -21.68 0.63 5.37
CA GLU A 136 -21.38 2.02 4.97
C GLU A 136 -20.61 2.08 3.66
N TYR A 137 -19.57 1.26 3.52
CA TYR A 137 -18.82 1.14 2.27
C TYR A 137 -19.70 0.65 1.11
N GLY A 138 -20.55 -0.36 1.37
CA GLY A 138 -21.50 -0.86 0.36
C GLY A 138 -22.41 0.25 -0.15
N VAL A 139 -23.00 1.04 0.76
CA VAL A 139 -23.86 2.18 0.42
C VAL A 139 -23.08 3.27 -0.32
N PHE A 140 -21.89 3.63 0.17
CA PHE A 140 -21.02 4.62 -0.50
C PHE A 140 -20.75 4.24 -1.95
N ARG A 141 -20.37 2.98 -2.21
CA ARG A 141 -20.11 2.49 -3.56
C ARG A 141 -21.35 2.45 -4.44
N ALA A 142 -22.49 2.07 -3.86
CA ALA A 142 -23.77 2.07 -4.56
C ALA A 142 -24.20 3.47 -4.96
N LEU A 143 -24.09 4.44 -4.05
CA LEU A 143 -24.39 5.84 -4.32
C LEU A 143 -23.40 6.44 -5.32
N LYS A 144 -22.13 6.11 -5.23
CA LYS A 144 -21.12 6.56 -6.20
C LYS A 144 -21.46 6.09 -7.62
N LYS A 145 -21.90 4.83 -7.77
CA LYS A 145 -22.36 4.30 -9.05
C LYS A 145 -23.65 5.01 -9.53
N ALA A 146 -24.62 5.23 -8.65
CA ALA A 146 -25.86 5.92 -8.96
C ALA A 146 -25.64 7.37 -9.39
N ASN A 147 -24.57 8.01 -8.93
CA ASN A 147 -24.16 9.36 -9.27
C ASN A 147 -22.97 9.39 -10.29
N ASN A 148 -22.89 8.42 -11.20
CA ASN A 148 -21.94 8.37 -12.32
C ASN A 148 -20.45 8.47 -11.91
N GLY A 149 -20.10 8.06 -10.70
CA GLY A 149 -18.74 8.12 -10.17
C GLY A 149 -18.30 9.51 -9.67
N GLU A 150 -19.20 10.47 -9.61
CA GLU A 150 -18.92 11.82 -9.08
C GLU A 150 -18.47 11.75 -7.62
N CYS A 151 -17.69 12.73 -7.18
CA CYS A 151 -17.28 12.87 -5.79
C CYS A 151 -18.51 13.00 -4.90
N TRP A 152 -18.48 12.42 -3.69
CA TRP A 152 -19.62 12.44 -2.78
C TRP A 152 -20.08 13.86 -2.40
N ASN A 153 -19.20 14.85 -2.45
CA ASN A 153 -19.54 16.25 -2.21
C ASN A 153 -20.52 16.81 -3.24
N ASP A 154 -20.54 16.25 -4.43
CA ASP A 154 -21.38 16.70 -5.56
C ASP A 154 -22.69 15.89 -5.68
N TRP A 155 -22.93 14.94 -4.74
CA TRP A 155 -24.18 14.17 -4.70
C TRP A 155 -25.35 15.04 -4.18
N PRO A 156 -26.60 14.62 -4.45
CA PRO A 156 -27.78 15.20 -3.81
C PRO A 156 -27.63 15.24 -2.28
N GLU A 157 -28.17 16.29 -1.65
CA GLU A 157 -28.04 16.52 -0.20
C GLU A 157 -28.45 15.30 0.62
N GLU A 158 -29.54 14.63 0.23
CA GLU A 158 -30.02 13.40 0.89
C GLU A 158 -28.97 12.28 0.94
N TYR A 159 -28.09 12.17 -0.07
CA TYR A 159 -27.02 11.19 -0.11
C TYR A 159 -25.75 11.69 0.58
N ARG A 160 -25.46 12.98 0.51
CA ARG A 160 -24.33 13.56 1.25
C ARG A 160 -24.49 13.46 2.77
N THR A 161 -25.76 13.52 3.26
CA THR A 161 -26.11 13.48 4.68
C THR A 161 -26.65 12.11 5.12
N TRP A 162 -26.56 11.10 4.26
CA TRP A 162 -27.06 9.77 4.60
C TRP A 162 -26.38 9.14 5.82
N PRO A 163 -25.05 9.28 6.04
CA PRO A 163 -24.42 8.71 7.23
C PRO A 163 -25.02 9.17 8.55
N GLU A 164 -25.45 10.42 8.63
CA GLU A 164 -26.06 10.99 9.83
C GLU A 164 -27.55 10.59 9.97
N ASN A 165 -28.26 10.54 8.86
CA ASN A 165 -29.74 10.42 8.87
C ASN A 165 -30.21 8.96 8.67
N ARG A 166 -29.38 8.10 8.08
CA ARG A 166 -29.68 6.68 7.80
C ARG A 166 -31.06 6.48 7.16
N GLN A 167 -31.46 7.40 6.31
CA GLN A 167 -32.75 7.34 5.62
C GLN A 167 -32.83 6.15 4.68
N LYS A 168 -34.07 5.72 4.39
CA LYS A 168 -34.30 4.58 3.49
C LYS A 168 -33.77 4.89 2.08
N LEU A 169 -32.98 3.99 1.56
CA LEU A 169 -32.44 4.08 0.21
C LEU A 169 -33.40 3.49 -0.84
N PRO A 170 -33.30 3.91 -2.10
CA PRO A 170 -33.96 3.24 -3.22
C PRO A 170 -33.55 1.78 -3.31
N ALA A 171 -34.47 0.90 -3.74
CA ALA A 171 -34.23 -0.55 -3.81
C ALA A 171 -33.02 -0.91 -4.67
N GLU A 172 -32.78 -0.16 -5.74
CA GLU A 172 -31.64 -0.39 -6.64
C GLU A 172 -30.29 -0.09 -5.93
N VAL A 173 -30.26 0.98 -5.11
CA VAL A 173 -29.08 1.35 -4.31
C VAL A 173 -28.84 0.29 -3.24
N GLU A 174 -29.89 -0.17 -2.57
CA GLU A 174 -29.79 -1.23 -1.55
C GLU A 174 -29.27 -2.54 -2.16
N THR A 175 -29.77 -2.94 -3.35
CA THR A 175 -29.30 -4.13 -4.05
C THR A 175 -27.83 -4.02 -4.45
N GLU A 176 -27.41 -2.84 -4.93
CA GLU A 176 -26.02 -2.59 -5.26
C GLU A 176 -25.13 -2.59 -4.01
N ALA A 177 -25.60 -2.02 -2.88
CA ALA A 177 -24.88 -2.07 -1.61
C ALA A 177 -24.66 -3.53 -1.16
N GLN A 178 -25.65 -4.40 -1.25
CA GLN A 178 -25.53 -5.82 -0.94
C GLN A 178 -24.49 -6.52 -1.83
N TYR A 179 -24.43 -6.17 -3.12
CA TYR A 179 -23.39 -6.67 -4.01
C TYR A 179 -22.00 -6.23 -3.56
N GLN A 180 -21.81 -4.96 -3.19
CA GLN A 180 -20.55 -4.47 -2.69
C GLN A 180 -20.13 -5.14 -1.37
N MET A 181 -21.07 -5.38 -0.47
CA MET A 181 -20.84 -6.16 0.77
C MET A 181 -20.39 -7.59 0.48
N PHE A 182 -21.02 -8.25 -0.51
CA PHE A 182 -20.60 -9.58 -0.97
C PHE A 182 -19.15 -9.54 -1.50
N LEU A 183 -18.78 -8.57 -2.32
CA LEU A 183 -17.41 -8.43 -2.81
C LEU A 183 -16.40 -8.29 -1.66
N GLN A 184 -16.73 -7.52 -0.63
CA GLN A 184 -15.85 -7.37 0.53
C GLN A 184 -15.72 -8.66 1.33
N TYR A 185 -16.80 -9.44 1.48
CA TYR A 185 -16.76 -10.75 2.12
C TYR A 185 -15.84 -11.72 1.36
N ILE A 186 -15.98 -11.79 0.04
CA ILE A 186 -15.14 -12.65 -0.81
C ILE A 186 -13.68 -12.20 -0.75
N PHE A 187 -13.41 -10.89 -0.89
CA PHE A 187 -12.05 -10.36 -0.77
C PHE A 187 -11.42 -10.76 0.57
N TYR A 188 -12.10 -10.49 1.67
CA TYR A 188 -11.61 -10.80 3.02
C TYR A 188 -11.32 -12.30 3.17
N THR A 189 -12.24 -13.13 2.73
CA THR A 189 -12.11 -14.60 2.82
C THR A 189 -10.90 -15.10 2.03
N GLN A 190 -10.71 -14.63 0.81
CA GLN A 190 -9.56 -15.00 -0.03
C GLN A 190 -8.25 -14.41 0.51
N TRP A 191 -8.26 -13.17 0.97
CA TRP A 191 -7.08 -12.55 1.59
C TRP A 191 -6.61 -13.32 2.81
N MET A 192 -7.53 -13.68 3.71
CA MET A 192 -7.17 -14.44 4.91
C MET A 192 -6.61 -15.83 4.58
N LYS A 193 -7.06 -16.49 3.50
CA LYS A 193 -6.44 -17.73 3.01
C LYS A 193 -4.98 -17.50 2.59
N VAL A 194 -4.71 -16.42 1.84
CA VAL A 194 -3.34 -16.04 1.42
C VAL A 194 -2.47 -15.68 2.61
N LYS A 195 -2.96 -14.84 3.54
CA LYS A 195 -2.22 -14.46 4.76
C LYS A 195 -1.87 -15.67 5.61
N ASN A 196 -2.83 -16.54 5.87
CA ASN A 196 -2.61 -17.74 6.66
C ASN A 196 -1.58 -18.67 6.00
N ALA A 197 -1.65 -18.88 4.68
CA ALA A 197 -0.66 -19.66 3.94
C ALA A 197 0.76 -19.05 4.04
N ALA A 198 0.89 -17.72 3.99
CA ALA A 198 2.16 -17.05 4.20
C ALA A 198 2.69 -17.28 5.63
N ASN A 199 1.83 -17.13 6.64
CA ASN A 199 2.20 -17.34 8.05
C ASN A 199 2.57 -18.79 8.32
N ASP A 200 1.85 -19.76 7.78
CA ASP A 200 2.17 -21.21 7.85
C ASP A 200 3.52 -21.54 7.21
N ALA A 201 3.89 -20.79 6.15
CA ALA A 201 5.20 -20.87 5.52
C ALA A 201 6.30 -20.13 6.32
N GLY A 202 5.99 -19.50 7.44
CA GLY A 202 6.88 -18.71 8.28
C GLY A 202 7.26 -17.36 7.64
N ILE A 203 6.36 -16.80 6.84
CA ILE A 203 6.49 -15.52 6.16
C ILE A 203 5.51 -14.52 6.78
N GLN A 204 6.00 -13.37 7.21
CA GLN A 204 5.18 -12.26 7.69
C GLN A 204 4.75 -11.38 6.52
N ILE A 205 3.50 -10.95 6.51
CA ILE A 205 3.00 -9.95 5.58
C ILE A 205 3.22 -8.56 6.19
N MET A 206 3.96 -7.71 5.48
CA MET A 206 4.08 -6.30 5.81
C MET A 206 3.14 -5.51 4.91
N GLY A 207 2.06 -5.00 5.51
CA GLY A 207 1.12 -4.11 4.85
C GLY A 207 1.58 -2.66 4.87
N ASP A 208 0.86 -1.81 4.17
CA ASP A 208 1.14 -0.39 4.02
C ASP A 208 -0.14 0.41 4.25
N VAL A 209 -0.07 1.40 5.13
CA VAL A 209 -1.21 2.24 5.51
C VAL A 209 -0.85 3.70 5.25
N PRO A 210 -1.51 4.37 4.31
CA PRO A 210 -1.32 5.81 4.09
C PRO A 210 -1.66 6.59 5.37
N PHE A 211 -0.90 7.62 5.71
CA PHE A 211 -1.28 8.47 6.85
C PHE A 211 -2.62 9.15 6.62
N TYR A 212 -2.79 9.80 5.48
CA TYR A 212 -4.05 10.45 5.12
C TYR A 212 -5.02 9.50 4.42
N VAL A 213 -6.29 9.91 4.37
CA VAL A 213 -7.35 9.24 3.59
C VAL A 213 -7.74 10.09 2.39
N GLY A 214 -8.31 9.47 1.37
CA GLY A 214 -8.80 10.19 0.20
C GLY A 214 -10.01 11.07 0.54
N GLN A 215 -10.11 12.26 -0.02
CA GLN A 215 -11.31 13.13 0.13
C GLN A 215 -12.55 12.41 -0.38
N ASP A 216 -12.45 11.74 -1.52
CA ASP A 216 -13.53 10.96 -2.12
C ASP A 216 -13.54 9.53 -1.57
N SER A 217 -13.82 9.39 -0.29
CA SER A 217 -13.82 8.11 0.42
C SER A 217 -14.96 7.98 1.40
N VAL A 218 -15.31 6.75 1.75
CA VAL A 218 -16.26 6.48 2.83
C VAL A 218 -15.76 6.98 4.18
N ASP A 219 -14.44 7.00 4.39
CA ASP A 219 -13.81 7.48 5.61
C ASP A 219 -14.14 8.95 5.88
N VAL A 220 -14.15 9.79 4.84
CA VAL A 220 -14.51 11.21 4.95
C VAL A 220 -16.01 11.41 4.91
N TRP A 221 -16.72 10.72 4.00
CA TRP A 221 -18.18 10.83 3.89
C TRP A 221 -18.91 10.37 5.16
N GLY A 222 -18.48 9.26 5.76
CA GLY A 222 -19.06 8.69 6.97
C GLY A 222 -18.57 9.33 8.26
N GLY A 223 -17.37 9.92 8.24
CA GLY A 223 -16.70 10.45 9.44
C GLY A 223 -16.28 11.91 9.32
N LYS A 224 -17.16 12.79 8.77
CA LYS A 224 -16.86 14.19 8.45
C LYS A 224 -16.24 14.96 9.61
N ASP A 225 -16.71 14.72 10.84
CA ASP A 225 -16.27 15.43 12.04
C ASP A 225 -14.79 15.15 12.39
N ASN A 226 -14.21 14.09 11.82
CA ASN A 226 -12.78 13.82 11.97
C ASN A 226 -11.87 14.70 11.11
N PHE A 227 -12.41 15.58 10.28
CA PHE A 227 -11.67 16.34 9.28
C PHE A 227 -12.05 17.81 9.28
N LEU A 228 -11.11 18.70 8.92
CA LEU A 228 -11.35 20.13 8.77
C LEU A 228 -12.05 20.40 7.43
N LEU A 229 -13.38 20.29 7.43
CA LEU A 229 -14.24 20.47 6.26
C LEU A 229 -15.13 21.71 6.40
N ASP A 230 -15.55 22.27 5.27
CA ASP A 230 -16.62 23.28 5.23
C ASP A 230 -18.02 22.63 5.30
N THR A 231 -19.06 23.45 5.27
CA THR A 231 -20.45 23.01 5.33
C THR A 231 -20.90 22.13 4.15
N ASP A 232 -20.20 22.19 3.04
CA ASP A 232 -20.43 21.34 1.87
C ASP A 232 -19.59 20.05 1.90
N GLY A 233 -18.82 19.84 2.98
CA GLY A 233 -17.93 18.70 3.15
C GLY A 233 -16.64 18.78 2.34
N ARG A 234 -16.29 19.97 1.83
CA ARG A 234 -15.04 20.19 1.11
C ARG A 234 -13.92 20.53 2.08
N PRO A 235 -12.68 20.08 1.84
CA PRO A 235 -11.56 20.43 2.70
C PRO A 235 -11.35 21.94 2.78
N ILE A 236 -11.25 22.48 3.99
CA ILE A 236 -10.78 23.86 4.22
C ILE A 236 -9.27 23.92 4.03
N PHE A 237 -8.59 22.85 4.44
CA PHE A 237 -7.15 22.65 4.30
C PHE A 237 -6.87 21.27 3.74
N ILE A 238 -5.78 21.17 2.97
CA ILE A 238 -5.30 19.91 2.39
C ILE A 238 -3.87 19.60 2.81
N ALA A 239 -3.55 18.32 2.77
CA ALA A 239 -2.21 17.82 3.04
C ALA A 239 -1.27 18.00 1.83
N GLY A 240 0.02 18.05 2.14
CA GLY A 240 1.08 18.09 1.15
C GLY A 240 2.45 18.20 1.79
N VAL A 241 3.43 18.66 1.01
CA VAL A 241 4.77 18.99 1.48
C VAL A 241 5.22 20.32 0.90
N PRO A 242 6.04 21.10 1.63
CA PRO A 242 6.55 22.39 1.15
C PRO A 242 7.47 22.22 -0.05
N PRO A 243 7.81 23.33 -0.73
CA PRO A 243 8.86 23.34 -1.74
C PRO A 243 10.17 22.72 -1.22
N ASP A 244 10.75 21.86 -2.04
CA ASP A 244 12.00 21.17 -1.76
C ASP A 244 12.90 21.11 -3.01
N TYR A 245 13.96 20.32 -2.94
CA TYR A 245 14.87 20.10 -4.07
C TYR A 245 14.17 19.43 -5.28
N PHE A 246 13.14 18.62 -5.03
CA PHE A 246 12.43 17.85 -6.07
C PHE A 246 11.27 18.63 -6.69
N SER A 247 10.65 19.54 -5.92
CA SER A 247 9.51 20.34 -6.38
C SER A 247 9.63 21.80 -5.91
N ALA A 248 9.83 22.71 -6.84
CA ALA A 248 9.92 24.15 -6.55
C ALA A 248 8.61 24.76 -6.00
N THR A 249 7.47 24.08 -6.18
CA THR A 249 6.16 24.52 -5.71
C THR A 249 5.62 23.63 -4.57
N GLY A 250 6.42 22.65 -4.12
CA GLY A 250 5.97 21.61 -3.21
C GLY A 250 4.98 20.64 -3.87
N GLN A 251 4.33 19.81 -3.06
CA GLN A 251 3.32 18.87 -3.54
C GLN A 251 2.00 19.10 -2.80
N ARG A 252 0.91 19.19 -3.54
CA ARG A 252 -0.46 19.18 -3.02
C ARG A 252 -1.04 17.80 -3.24
N TRP A 253 -1.39 17.10 -2.16
CA TRP A 253 -1.93 15.75 -2.25
C TRP A 253 -3.46 15.72 -2.29
N GLY A 254 -4.12 16.78 -1.82
CA GLY A 254 -5.57 16.91 -1.85
C GLY A 254 -6.32 16.16 -0.75
N ASN A 255 -5.61 15.43 0.11
CA ASN A 255 -6.21 14.76 1.27
C ASN A 255 -6.65 15.78 2.31
N PRO A 256 -7.81 15.61 2.96
CA PRO A 256 -8.25 16.50 4.04
C PRO A 256 -7.35 16.38 5.26
N ILE A 257 -7.22 17.46 6.01
CA ILE A 257 -6.50 17.50 7.28
C ILE A 257 -7.44 16.98 8.39
N TYR A 258 -6.88 16.21 9.33
CA TYR A 258 -7.59 15.72 10.51
C TYR A 258 -7.94 16.84 11.48
N ASP A 259 -9.14 16.79 12.06
CA ASP A 259 -9.50 17.56 13.24
C ASP A 259 -9.02 16.82 14.50
N TRP A 260 -7.80 17.12 14.92
CA TRP A 260 -7.17 16.46 16.05
C TRP A 260 -7.87 16.76 17.39
N GLU A 261 -8.54 17.92 17.52
CA GLU A 261 -9.29 18.26 18.74
C GLU A 261 -10.51 17.36 18.86
N HIS A 262 -11.29 17.23 17.78
CA HIS A 262 -12.42 16.31 17.76
C HIS A 262 -11.97 14.85 17.95
N MET A 263 -10.92 14.41 17.25
CA MET A 263 -10.40 13.05 17.41
C MET A 263 -9.97 12.75 18.85
N LYS A 264 -9.39 13.72 19.54
CA LYS A 264 -9.00 13.60 20.94
C LYS A 264 -10.21 13.41 21.86
N GLU A 265 -11.30 14.13 21.64
CA GLU A 265 -12.56 13.98 22.38
C GLU A 265 -13.19 12.58 22.20
N GLN A 266 -12.87 11.91 21.08
CA GLN A 266 -13.30 10.55 20.76
C GLN A 266 -12.23 9.50 21.05
N ASP A 267 -11.24 9.78 21.91
CA ASP A 267 -10.13 8.88 22.22
C ASP A 267 -9.43 8.32 20.96
N TYR A 268 -9.32 9.12 19.91
CA TYR A 268 -8.72 8.76 18.61
C TYR A 268 -9.35 7.52 17.98
N ARG A 269 -10.62 7.28 18.19
CA ARG A 269 -11.35 6.09 17.75
C ARG A 269 -11.17 5.78 16.27
N PHE A 270 -11.18 6.81 15.43
CA PHE A 270 -10.91 6.67 13.99
C PHE A 270 -9.57 5.93 13.70
N TRP A 271 -8.52 6.32 14.40
CA TRP A 271 -7.20 5.68 14.26
C TRP A 271 -7.18 4.27 14.83
N VAL A 272 -7.81 4.05 15.97
CA VAL A 272 -7.90 2.72 16.62
C VAL A 272 -8.63 1.74 15.72
N ASP A 273 -9.75 2.12 15.14
CA ASP A 273 -10.54 1.25 14.24
C ASP A 273 -9.77 0.94 12.95
N ARG A 274 -9.18 1.95 12.33
CA ARG A 274 -8.40 1.83 11.11
C ARG A 274 -7.17 0.93 11.26
N ILE A 275 -6.35 1.20 12.26
CA ILE A 275 -5.13 0.41 12.52
C ILE A 275 -5.49 -0.97 13.10
N GLY A 276 -6.50 -1.06 13.95
CA GLY A 276 -7.01 -2.31 14.47
C GLY A 276 -7.53 -3.25 13.39
N TYR A 277 -8.22 -2.72 12.36
CA TYR A 277 -8.60 -3.52 11.20
C TYR A 277 -7.38 -3.93 10.37
N SER A 278 -6.46 -3.02 10.10
CA SER A 278 -5.22 -3.32 9.37
C SER A 278 -4.38 -4.39 10.08
N ASN A 279 -4.35 -4.39 11.42
CA ASN A 279 -3.64 -5.40 12.22
C ASN A 279 -4.24 -6.81 12.10
N LYS A 280 -5.51 -6.94 11.70
CA LYS A 280 -6.10 -8.24 11.35
C LYS A 280 -5.60 -8.73 9.99
N LEU A 281 -5.36 -7.79 9.06
CA LEU A 281 -4.96 -8.11 7.70
C LEU A 281 -3.44 -8.35 7.56
N PHE A 282 -2.61 -7.71 8.39
CA PHE A 282 -1.15 -7.70 8.27
C PHE A 282 -0.48 -8.14 9.57
N ASP A 283 0.78 -8.58 9.47
CA ASP A 283 1.60 -8.94 10.62
C ASP A 283 2.52 -7.80 11.05
N ILE A 284 2.83 -6.90 10.11
CA ILE A 284 3.62 -5.69 10.29
C ILE A 284 2.92 -4.60 9.48
N ILE A 285 2.79 -3.41 10.05
CA ILE A 285 2.15 -2.26 9.39
C ILE A 285 3.17 -1.15 9.17
N ARG A 286 3.49 -0.84 7.91
CA ARG A 286 4.21 0.36 7.55
C ARG A 286 3.23 1.54 7.54
N ILE A 287 3.52 2.56 8.31
CA ILE A 287 2.81 3.84 8.24
C ILE A 287 3.55 4.74 7.25
N ASP A 288 2.89 5.01 6.14
CA ASP A 288 3.37 5.95 5.14
C ASP A 288 3.32 7.38 5.69
N HIS A 289 4.32 8.19 5.35
CA HIS A 289 4.45 9.58 5.82
C HIS A 289 4.38 9.72 7.35
N PHE A 290 5.08 8.87 8.09
CA PHE A 290 5.07 8.81 9.57
C PHE A 290 5.37 10.16 10.24
N ARG A 291 6.17 11.03 9.58
CA ARG A 291 6.47 12.36 10.12
C ARG A 291 5.23 13.18 10.45
N ALA A 292 4.10 12.90 9.80
CA ALA A 292 2.85 13.62 10.05
C ALA A 292 2.24 13.35 11.44
N PHE A 293 2.70 12.35 12.17
CA PHE A 293 2.40 12.20 13.61
C PHE A 293 3.13 13.23 14.48
N ASP A 294 4.21 13.85 13.99
CA ASP A 294 4.92 14.91 14.67
C ASP A 294 4.51 16.28 14.13
N THR A 295 4.72 16.50 12.82
CA THR A 295 4.29 17.71 12.13
C THR A 295 3.86 17.41 10.71
N TYR A 296 2.81 18.07 10.27
CA TYR A 296 2.29 18.00 8.90
C TYR A 296 2.24 19.38 8.24
N TRP A 297 2.32 19.38 6.90
CA TRP A 297 2.21 20.59 6.11
C TRP A 297 0.76 20.83 5.74
N LYS A 298 0.17 21.89 6.30
CA LYS A 298 -1.23 22.31 6.10
C LYS A 298 -1.27 23.40 5.06
N ILE A 299 -2.03 23.17 3.99
CA ILE A 299 -2.16 24.07 2.85
C ILE A 299 -3.62 24.51 2.76
N PRO A 300 -3.97 25.84 2.65
CA PRO A 300 -5.33 26.27 2.33
C PRO A 300 -5.78 25.60 1.01
N ALA A 301 -6.99 25.07 0.99
CA ALA A 301 -7.44 24.22 -0.13
C ALA A 301 -7.56 24.98 -1.46
N ASP A 302 -7.76 26.29 -1.43
CA ASP A 302 -7.85 27.19 -2.58
C ASP A 302 -6.48 27.62 -3.14
N CYS A 303 -5.36 27.39 -2.40
CA CYS A 303 -4.03 27.72 -2.87
C CYS A 303 -3.64 26.82 -4.06
N PRO A 304 -3.15 27.39 -5.17
CA PRO A 304 -2.79 26.60 -6.35
C PRO A 304 -1.52 25.76 -6.20
N THR A 305 -0.68 26.09 -5.20
CA THR A 305 0.60 25.41 -4.92
C THR A 305 0.72 25.11 -3.43
N ALA A 306 1.74 24.36 -3.05
CA ALA A 306 2.04 24.08 -1.64
C ALA A 306 2.97 25.13 -0.99
N ILE A 307 3.22 26.26 -1.66
CA ILE A 307 4.14 27.30 -1.14
C ILE A 307 3.55 27.98 0.11
N ASP A 308 2.26 28.32 0.06
CA ASP A 308 1.57 29.07 1.10
C ASP A 308 0.95 28.12 2.15
N GLY A 309 1.74 27.19 2.68
CA GLY A 309 1.35 26.31 3.77
C GLY A 309 2.06 26.66 5.07
N GLU A 310 1.76 25.89 6.11
CA GLU A 310 2.40 26.01 7.42
C GLU A 310 2.60 24.64 8.08
N TRP A 311 3.66 24.49 8.89
CA TRP A 311 3.89 23.33 9.73
C TRP A 311 3.01 23.37 10.97
N ILE A 312 2.21 22.33 11.17
CA ILE A 312 1.35 22.18 12.33
C ILE A 312 1.81 20.93 13.11
N GLU A 313 1.87 21.05 14.43
CA GLU A 313 2.15 19.91 15.31
C GLU A 313 0.96 18.98 15.40
N ALA A 314 1.22 17.68 15.44
CA ALA A 314 0.23 16.63 15.61
C ALA A 314 0.40 15.93 16.97
N PRO A 315 -0.67 15.34 17.53
CA PRO A 315 -0.63 14.67 18.84
C PRO A 315 -0.09 13.23 18.73
N GLY A 316 1.06 13.03 18.06
CA GLY A 316 1.56 11.69 17.71
C GLY A 316 1.82 10.79 18.92
N TYR A 317 2.32 11.34 20.04
CA TYR A 317 2.49 10.56 21.27
C TYR A 317 1.14 10.04 21.78
N GLU A 318 0.12 10.89 21.85
CA GLU A 318 -1.21 10.48 22.34
C GLU A 318 -1.84 9.42 21.45
N VAL A 319 -1.72 9.58 20.11
CA VAL A 319 -2.27 8.61 19.14
C VAL A 319 -1.55 7.27 19.25
N ILE A 320 -0.22 7.25 19.29
CA ILE A 320 0.55 5.99 19.34
C ILE A 320 0.35 5.29 20.71
N ASP A 321 0.27 6.04 21.81
CA ASP A 321 -0.05 5.49 23.14
C ASP A 321 -1.37 4.71 23.11
N ILE A 322 -2.43 5.31 22.54
CA ILE A 322 -3.75 4.67 22.48
C ILE A 322 -3.73 3.47 21.54
N LEU A 323 -3.04 3.56 20.39
CA LEU A 323 -2.89 2.43 19.47
C LEU A 323 -2.22 1.24 20.13
N GLN A 324 -1.12 1.45 20.84
CA GLN A 324 -0.42 0.37 21.55
C GLN A 324 -1.23 -0.22 22.70
N LYS A 325 -2.05 0.61 23.37
CA LYS A 325 -2.93 0.16 24.45
C LYS A 325 -4.10 -0.68 23.91
N GLU A 326 -4.76 -0.23 22.85
CA GLU A 326 -6.00 -0.87 22.36
C GLU A 326 -5.74 -2.02 21.38
N ILE A 327 -4.55 -2.09 20.77
CA ILE A 327 -4.23 -3.09 19.73
C ILE A 327 -3.04 -3.97 20.21
N PRO A 328 -3.31 -5.09 20.90
CA PRO A 328 -2.25 -5.97 21.37
C PRO A 328 -1.42 -6.56 20.22
N GLY A 329 -0.09 -6.52 20.37
CA GLY A 329 0.84 -7.10 19.39
C GLY A 329 1.06 -6.28 18.14
N LEU A 330 0.65 -5.01 18.13
CA LEU A 330 0.86 -4.08 17.03
C LEU A 330 2.35 -3.91 16.72
N ASP A 331 2.79 -4.25 15.50
CA ASP A 331 4.16 -4.05 15.01
C ASP A 331 4.14 -2.98 13.90
N LEU A 332 4.58 -1.77 14.25
CA LEU A 332 4.61 -0.61 13.35
C LEU A 332 6.00 -0.36 12.81
N VAL A 333 6.03 0.06 11.55
CA VAL A 333 7.23 0.57 10.85
C VAL A 333 6.94 2.00 10.43
N ALA A 334 7.84 2.90 10.78
CA ALA A 334 7.75 4.32 10.42
C ALA A 334 8.42 4.56 9.05
N GLU A 335 7.68 5.11 8.10
CA GLU A 335 8.32 5.73 6.94
C GLU A 335 8.87 7.09 7.37
N ASP A 336 10.17 7.11 7.67
CA ASP A 336 10.92 8.26 8.19
C ASP A 336 11.91 8.78 7.13
N LEU A 337 11.43 8.96 5.90
CA LEU A 337 12.21 9.46 4.78
C LEU A 337 12.10 11.00 4.63
N GLY A 338 13.02 11.59 3.88
CA GLY A 338 13.04 13.02 3.59
C GLY A 338 13.79 13.86 4.63
N LEU A 339 13.48 15.16 4.70
CA LEU A 339 14.07 16.10 5.65
C LEU A 339 13.26 16.07 6.96
N LEU A 340 13.79 15.42 7.96
CA LEU A 340 13.15 15.24 9.27
C LEU A 340 13.74 16.22 10.29
N ARG A 341 12.90 16.73 11.18
CA ARG A 341 13.33 17.38 12.41
C ARG A 341 13.65 16.34 13.49
N PRO A 342 14.50 16.65 14.49
CA PRO A 342 14.87 15.69 15.53
C PRO A 342 13.68 15.08 16.28
N GLU A 343 12.58 15.81 16.45
CA GLU A 343 11.40 15.38 17.19
C GLU A 343 10.70 14.18 16.53
N VAL A 344 10.71 14.07 15.21
CA VAL A 344 10.22 12.88 14.49
C VAL A 344 11.02 11.64 14.89
N LEU A 345 12.34 11.76 14.97
CA LEU A 345 13.21 10.65 15.38
C LEU A 345 13.01 10.32 16.85
N MET A 346 12.83 11.35 17.71
CA MET A 346 12.53 11.15 19.14
C MET A 346 11.19 10.40 19.33
N LEU A 347 10.14 10.77 18.57
CA LEU A 347 8.86 10.09 18.59
C LEU A 347 9.00 8.62 18.18
N LYS A 348 9.66 8.36 17.05
CA LYS A 348 9.94 7.00 16.56
C LYS A 348 10.72 6.15 17.58
N ASP A 349 11.79 6.71 18.11
CA ASP A 349 12.69 6.01 19.04
C ASP A 349 12.03 5.74 20.40
N HIS A 350 11.14 6.64 20.85
CA HIS A 350 10.36 6.46 22.08
C HIS A 350 9.55 5.16 22.05
N TYR A 351 8.93 4.87 20.92
CA TYR A 351 8.13 3.65 20.71
C TYR A 351 8.92 2.49 20.10
N HIS A 352 10.25 2.62 19.98
CA HIS A 352 11.12 1.63 19.34
C HIS A 352 10.65 1.19 17.94
N LEU A 353 10.03 2.09 17.19
CA LEU A 353 9.57 1.79 15.83
C LEU A 353 10.76 1.70 14.88
N LYS A 354 10.70 0.73 13.96
CA LYS A 354 11.70 0.61 12.90
C LYS A 354 11.50 1.74 11.89
N GLY A 355 12.59 2.42 11.55
CA GLY A 355 12.62 3.37 10.44
C GLY A 355 13.08 2.71 9.13
N MET A 356 13.20 3.50 8.08
CA MET A 356 13.58 3.05 6.76
C MET A 356 14.87 3.70 6.29
N LYS A 357 15.74 2.91 5.66
CA LYS A 357 16.93 3.40 4.97
C LYS A 357 16.90 2.97 3.51
N ILE A 358 17.00 3.94 2.61
CA ILE A 358 17.01 3.73 1.16
C ILE A 358 18.42 3.91 0.62
N LEU A 359 18.98 2.87 0.01
CA LEU A 359 20.36 2.84 -0.44
C LEU A 359 20.67 3.96 -1.47
N ILE A 360 19.78 4.17 -2.45
CA ILE A 360 20.00 5.17 -3.49
C ILE A 360 20.11 6.61 -2.93
N PHE A 361 19.49 6.90 -1.78
CA PHE A 361 19.56 8.21 -1.14
C PHE A 361 20.82 8.38 -0.28
N SER A 362 21.42 7.27 0.17
CA SER A 362 22.58 7.30 1.07
C SER A 362 23.93 7.28 0.35
N ILE A 363 23.97 7.04 -0.96
CA ILE A 363 25.23 6.98 -1.72
C ILE A 363 25.60 8.35 -2.32
N GLU A 364 26.62 8.97 -1.75
CA GLU A 364 27.22 10.18 -2.30
C GLU A 364 28.38 9.87 -3.27
N THR A 365 28.40 10.59 -4.41
CA THR A 365 29.43 10.43 -5.45
C THR A 365 30.23 11.73 -5.71
N GLY A 366 29.92 12.83 -5.05
CA GLY A 366 30.57 14.14 -5.23
C GLY A 366 32.05 14.17 -4.84
N GLY A 367 32.49 13.34 -3.90
CA GLY A 367 33.87 13.27 -3.43
C GLY A 367 34.81 12.48 -4.36
N LYS A 368 36.07 12.28 -3.91
CA LYS A 368 37.06 11.44 -4.60
C LYS A 368 36.59 9.98 -4.76
N TYR A 369 35.87 9.47 -3.77
CA TYR A 369 35.30 8.12 -3.74
C TYR A 369 33.81 8.24 -3.48
N ALA A 370 33.01 7.29 -3.95
CA ALA A 370 31.65 7.12 -3.47
C ALA A 370 31.68 6.59 -2.03
N ARG A 371 30.73 7.03 -1.22
CA ARG A 371 30.57 6.57 0.15
C ARG A 371 29.07 6.48 0.49
N ASP A 372 28.75 5.54 1.34
CA ASP A 372 27.46 5.48 2.01
C ASP A 372 27.54 6.45 3.22
N THR A 373 26.70 7.44 3.24
CA THR A 373 26.69 8.48 4.29
C THR A 373 25.89 8.11 5.51
N PHE A 374 25.14 7.02 5.43
CA PHE A 374 24.30 6.57 6.52
C PHE A 374 25.06 5.56 7.39
N HIS A 375 25.15 5.80 8.66
CA HIS A 375 25.94 5.00 9.60
C HIS A 375 25.10 4.26 10.64
N ASP A 376 23.90 4.74 10.95
CA ASP A 376 23.01 4.13 11.91
C ASP A 376 22.10 3.11 11.23
N VAL A 377 22.10 1.87 11.76
CA VAL A 377 21.31 0.76 11.23
C VAL A 377 20.54 0.04 12.32
N GLU A 378 20.67 0.47 13.57
CA GLU A 378 19.86 -0.05 14.67
C GLU A 378 18.41 0.33 14.43
N ASN A 379 17.50 -0.61 14.67
CA ASN A 379 16.07 -0.40 14.53
C ASN A 379 15.63 0.16 13.16
N MET A 380 16.28 -0.33 12.09
CA MET A 380 16.04 0.13 10.71
C MET A 380 15.76 -1.04 9.78
N ILE A 381 15.00 -0.75 8.73
CA ILE A 381 14.83 -1.61 7.56
C ILE A 381 15.64 -1.04 6.41
N PHE A 382 16.47 -1.87 5.79
CA PHE A 382 17.34 -1.46 4.70
C PHE A 382 16.78 -1.90 3.35
N TYR A 383 16.61 -0.95 2.43
CA TYR A 383 16.09 -1.15 1.08
C TYR A 383 17.12 -0.77 0.02
N THR A 384 17.07 -1.39 -1.16
CA THR A 384 17.73 -0.84 -2.36
C THR A 384 17.00 0.42 -2.85
N GLY A 385 15.68 0.39 -2.90
CA GLY A 385 14.71 1.42 -3.23
C GLY A 385 13.33 0.98 -2.74
N THR A 386 12.32 1.82 -2.94
CA THR A 386 10.89 1.51 -2.71
C THR A 386 10.11 1.59 -4.02
N HIS A 387 8.79 1.54 -3.95
CA HIS A 387 7.90 1.75 -5.09
C HIS A 387 7.95 3.18 -5.66
N ASP A 388 8.39 4.17 -4.86
CA ASP A 388 8.47 5.60 -5.22
C ASP A 388 9.83 6.01 -5.78
N ASN A 389 10.75 5.08 -5.88
CA ASN A 389 12.10 5.37 -6.35
C ASN A 389 12.34 4.80 -7.74
N ASP A 390 13.33 5.37 -8.44
CA ASP A 390 13.96 4.68 -9.56
C ASP A 390 14.37 3.27 -9.10
N THR A 391 14.24 2.26 -9.98
CA THR A 391 14.89 0.99 -9.71
C THR A 391 16.38 1.20 -9.55
N ILE A 392 17.06 0.34 -8.78
CA ILE A 392 18.51 0.48 -8.53
C ILE A 392 19.31 0.51 -9.84
N MET A 393 18.84 -0.19 -10.89
CA MET A 393 19.51 -0.21 -12.18
C MET A 393 19.20 1.02 -13.04
N GLN A 394 18.00 1.58 -12.95
CA GLN A 394 17.65 2.86 -13.57
C GLN A 394 18.48 3.98 -12.96
N TRP A 395 18.46 4.13 -11.63
CA TRP A 395 19.27 5.11 -10.89
C TRP A 395 20.76 5.01 -11.25
N TYR A 396 21.32 3.79 -11.23
CA TYR A 396 22.71 3.56 -11.59
C TYR A 396 23.01 3.88 -13.06
N GLY A 397 22.08 3.58 -13.95
CA GLY A 397 22.17 3.87 -15.40
C GLY A 397 22.19 5.37 -15.70
N ASN A 398 21.45 6.17 -14.94
CA ASN A 398 21.37 7.62 -15.08
C ASN A 398 22.66 8.35 -14.61
N MET A 399 23.54 7.66 -13.89
CA MET A 399 24.77 8.25 -13.39
C MET A 399 25.85 8.40 -14.45
N SER A 400 26.72 9.39 -14.25
CA SER A 400 27.93 9.55 -15.07
C SER A 400 28.85 8.33 -14.97
N ALA A 401 29.64 8.08 -16.01
CA ALA A 401 30.63 6.99 -16.02
C ALA A 401 31.62 7.09 -14.84
N ALA A 402 31.95 8.33 -14.40
CA ALA A 402 32.82 8.56 -13.25
C ALA A 402 32.15 8.15 -11.93
N ALA A 403 30.89 8.52 -11.71
CA ALA A 403 30.11 8.12 -10.55
C ALA A 403 29.94 6.60 -10.49
N ARG A 404 29.57 5.95 -11.60
CA ARG A 404 29.45 4.50 -11.69
C ARG A 404 30.77 3.77 -11.34
N ARG A 405 31.93 4.30 -11.75
CA ARG A 405 33.24 3.75 -11.35
C ARG A 405 33.49 3.88 -9.85
N LYS A 406 33.13 5.03 -9.25
CA LYS A 406 33.27 5.23 -7.79
C LYS A 406 32.39 4.25 -7.00
N ILE A 407 31.14 4.08 -7.40
CA ILE A 407 30.21 3.13 -6.78
C ILE A 407 30.74 1.71 -6.86
N ARG A 408 31.17 1.24 -8.02
CA ARG A 408 31.75 -0.11 -8.16
C ARG A 408 32.95 -0.35 -7.24
N ARG A 409 33.80 0.68 -7.03
CA ARG A 409 34.93 0.59 -6.09
C ARG A 409 34.42 0.52 -4.64
N MET A 410 33.40 1.31 -4.28
CA MET A 410 32.79 1.29 -2.97
C MET A 410 32.22 -0.11 -2.67
N LEU A 411 31.38 -0.66 -3.55
CA LEU A 411 30.80 -1.99 -3.42
C LEU A 411 31.87 -3.06 -3.27
N LYS A 412 32.92 -3.03 -4.12
CA LYS A 412 34.06 -3.96 -4.03
C LYS A 412 34.79 -3.85 -2.69
N LYS A 413 35.03 -2.62 -2.19
CA LYS A 413 35.70 -2.38 -0.89
C LYS A 413 34.86 -2.91 0.26
N ALA A 414 33.55 -2.85 0.16
CA ALA A 414 32.60 -3.39 1.14
C ALA A 414 32.43 -4.94 1.04
N GLY A 415 33.15 -5.63 0.17
CA GLY A 415 33.05 -7.08 -0.02
C GLY A 415 31.98 -7.52 -1.04
N ALA A 416 31.15 -6.60 -1.54
CA ALA A 416 30.13 -6.87 -2.55
C ALA A 416 30.78 -6.86 -3.95
N SER A 417 31.38 -7.98 -4.34
CA SER A 417 32.23 -8.04 -5.54
C SER A 417 31.85 -9.13 -6.56
N GLN A 418 30.87 -9.97 -6.24
CA GLN A 418 30.47 -11.09 -7.08
C GLN A 418 29.33 -10.73 -8.03
N GLY A 419 29.29 -11.33 -9.20
CA GLY A 419 28.21 -11.21 -10.16
C GLY A 419 28.14 -9.86 -10.88
N SER A 420 26.96 -9.57 -11.42
CA SER A 420 26.63 -8.31 -12.09
C SER A 420 26.62 -7.12 -11.12
N VAL A 421 26.48 -5.90 -11.63
CA VAL A 421 26.36 -4.71 -10.76
C VAL A 421 25.11 -4.80 -9.89
N LYS A 422 23.99 -5.27 -10.43
CA LYS A 422 22.77 -5.57 -9.67
C LYS A 422 23.10 -6.52 -8.50
N ASP A 423 23.74 -7.65 -8.76
CA ASP A 423 24.04 -8.64 -7.73
C ASP A 423 24.92 -8.05 -6.61
N ARG A 424 25.82 -7.13 -6.95
CA ARG A 424 26.65 -6.42 -5.95
C ARG A 424 25.84 -5.45 -5.07
N PHE A 425 24.85 -4.77 -5.64
CA PHE A 425 23.92 -3.97 -4.82
C PHE A 425 23.13 -4.83 -3.86
N LEU A 426 22.58 -5.97 -4.33
CA LEU A 426 21.89 -6.92 -3.47
C LEU A 426 22.81 -7.46 -2.37
N GLN A 427 24.04 -7.86 -2.69
CA GLN A 427 25.03 -8.28 -1.71
C GLN A 427 25.28 -7.19 -0.65
N TYR A 428 25.51 -5.94 -1.08
CA TYR A 428 25.75 -4.83 -0.17
C TYR A 428 24.57 -4.60 0.79
N THR A 429 23.35 -4.60 0.26
CA THR A 429 22.13 -4.45 1.05
C THR A 429 21.97 -5.60 2.04
N MET A 430 22.22 -6.85 1.63
CA MET A 430 22.04 -8.02 2.47
C MET A 430 23.14 -8.20 3.53
N GLN A 431 24.36 -7.69 3.30
CA GLN A 431 25.45 -7.71 4.27
C GLN A 431 25.29 -6.69 5.39
N ASN A 432 24.42 -5.69 5.24
CA ASN A 432 24.14 -4.68 6.25
C ASN A 432 23.67 -5.31 7.57
N GLN A 433 23.89 -4.63 8.70
CA GLN A 433 23.52 -5.10 10.04
C GLN A 433 22.07 -4.78 10.43
N ALA A 434 21.34 -4.03 9.63
CA ALA A 434 19.92 -3.74 9.87
C ALA A 434 19.11 -5.01 10.16
N GLU A 435 18.10 -4.89 10.98
CA GLU A 435 17.26 -6.02 11.38
C GLU A 435 16.55 -6.64 10.18
N TYR A 436 15.99 -5.81 9.32
CA TYR A 436 15.37 -6.27 8.06
C TYR A 436 16.12 -5.70 6.86
N ALA A 437 16.19 -6.48 5.79
CA ALA A 437 16.62 -6.02 4.48
C ALA A 437 15.59 -6.47 3.44
N ILE A 438 14.95 -5.50 2.77
CA ILE A 438 13.86 -5.75 1.83
C ILE A 438 14.28 -5.28 0.44
N ILE A 439 14.08 -6.13 -0.54
CA ILE A 439 14.44 -5.86 -1.94
C ILE A 439 13.16 -5.77 -2.78
N PRO A 440 12.92 -4.65 -3.47
CA PRO A 440 11.87 -4.57 -4.49
C PRO A 440 12.08 -5.63 -5.56
N ARG A 441 10.98 -6.25 -5.97
CA ARG A 441 11.05 -7.32 -6.97
C ARG A 441 11.68 -6.88 -8.29
N ALA A 442 11.38 -5.66 -8.73
CA ALA A 442 11.97 -5.06 -9.92
C ALA A 442 13.51 -4.96 -9.82
N ASP A 443 14.05 -4.58 -8.66
CA ASP A 443 15.49 -4.52 -8.41
C ASP A 443 16.14 -5.90 -8.43
N MET A 444 15.46 -6.89 -7.85
CA MET A 444 15.93 -8.28 -7.87
C MET A 444 16.03 -8.83 -9.29
N LEU A 445 15.08 -8.48 -10.16
CA LEU A 445 15.10 -8.82 -11.58
C LEU A 445 16.15 -8.03 -12.38
N GLY A 446 16.62 -6.91 -11.85
CA GLY A 446 17.54 -5.99 -12.50
C GLY A 446 16.90 -5.17 -13.61
N LEU A 447 15.62 -4.87 -13.45
CA LEU A 447 14.88 -4.03 -14.38
C LEU A 447 15.35 -2.57 -14.28
N GLY A 448 15.21 -1.86 -15.39
CA GLY A 448 15.40 -0.42 -15.49
C GLY A 448 14.09 0.33 -15.31
N GLN A 449 13.86 1.32 -16.16
CA GLN A 449 12.64 2.14 -16.15
C GLN A 449 11.36 1.29 -16.34
N GLU A 450 11.45 0.16 -17.01
CA GLU A 450 10.32 -0.75 -17.21
C GLU A 450 9.79 -1.37 -15.93
N GLY A 451 10.61 -1.43 -14.89
CA GLY A 451 10.24 -1.94 -13.55
C GLY A 451 9.85 -0.85 -12.54
N HIS A 452 9.82 0.40 -12.95
CA HIS A 452 9.43 1.53 -12.10
C HIS A 452 7.93 1.48 -11.82
N ILE A 453 7.56 1.64 -10.54
CA ILE A 453 6.16 1.49 -10.10
C ILE A 453 5.47 2.84 -10.06
N ASN A 454 6.06 3.84 -9.40
CA ASN A 454 5.45 5.16 -9.20
C ASN A 454 6.47 6.29 -9.31
N THR A 455 6.06 7.39 -9.94
CA THR A 455 6.80 8.66 -9.93
C THR A 455 6.03 9.66 -9.07
N PRO A 456 6.48 9.96 -7.85
CA PRO A 456 5.81 10.90 -6.96
C PRO A 456 5.52 12.24 -7.61
N GLY A 457 4.34 12.82 -7.29
CA GLY A 457 3.89 14.08 -7.86
C GLY A 457 3.32 13.99 -9.28
N THR A 458 3.16 12.78 -9.84
CA THR A 458 2.51 12.53 -11.14
C THR A 458 1.28 11.66 -10.98
N ILE A 459 0.32 11.78 -11.89
CA ILE A 459 -0.95 11.03 -11.87
C ILE A 459 -1.15 10.30 -13.19
N GLY A 460 -1.69 9.09 -13.12
CA GLY A 460 -2.03 8.26 -14.27
C GLY A 460 -0.86 7.43 -14.80
N SER A 461 -1.05 6.83 -15.97
CA SER A 461 -0.07 5.95 -16.61
C SER A 461 1.31 6.62 -16.74
N PRO A 462 2.40 5.91 -16.48
CA PRO A 462 2.53 4.47 -16.21
C PRO A 462 2.54 4.08 -14.71
N ASN A 463 2.14 4.97 -13.80
CA ASN A 463 2.19 4.71 -12.36
C ASN A 463 1.26 3.54 -11.98
N TRP A 464 1.74 2.71 -11.06
CA TRP A 464 1.02 1.58 -10.45
C TRP A 464 0.73 0.41 -11.39
N GLU A 465 1.12 0.49 -12.66
CA GLU A 465 0.79 -0.47 -13.70
C GLU A 465 1.80 -1.62 -13.83
N TRP A 466 2.98 -1.52 -13.19
CA TRP A 466 3.99 -2.55 -13.35
C TRP A 466 3.47 -3.94 -12.97
N HIS A 467 3.67 -4.93 -13.85
CA HIS A 467 3.17 -6.28 -13.70
C HIS A 467 4.20 -7.31 -14.16
N LEU A 468 4.32 -8.40 -13.41
CA LEU A 468 5.24 -9.49 -13.72
C LEU A 468 4.55 -10.48 -14.67
N PRO A 469 5.10 -10.72 -15.88
CA PRO A 469 4.42 -11.56 -16.88
C PRO A 469 4.35 -13.04 -16.50
N ASP A 470 5.37 -13.55 -15.80
CA ASP A 470 5.44 -14.93 -15.30
C ASP A 470 6.48 -15.10 -14.20
N PHE A 471 6.55 -16.28 -13.61
CA PHE A 471 7.56 -16.61 -12.58
C PHE A 471 8.86 -17.22 -13.14
N VAL A 472 9.06 -17.37 -14.43
CA VAL A 472 10.24 -18.10 -14.99
C VAL A 472 11.55 -17.41 -14.61
N GLN A 473 11.70 -16.14 -14.98
CA GLN A 473 12.87 -15.36 -14.58
C GLN A 473 12.87 -15.08 -13.07
N ALA A 474 11.67 -14.83 -12.54
CA ALA A 474 11.45 -14.58 -11.13
C ALA A 474 11.98 -15.70 -10.23
N LYS A 475 11.70 -16.95 -10.53
CA LYS A 475 12.18 -18.13 -9.79
C LYS A 475 13.71 -18.20 -9.79
N LYS A 476 14.35 -17.99 -10.93
CA LYS A 476 15.82 -18.02 -11.04
C LYS A 476 16.51 -16.97 -10.18
N GLU A 477 15.99 -15.74 -10.18
CA GLU A 477 16.56 -14.65 -9.38
C GLU A 477 16.28 -14.83 -7.88
N LEU A 478 15.11 -15.37 -7.50
CA LEU A 478 14.83 -15.75 -6.11
C LEU A 478 15.78 -16.83 -5.61
N GLN A 479 16.12 -17.82 -6.41
CA GLN A 479 17.10 -18.85 -6.03
C GLN A 479 18.49 -18.27 -5.77
N LYS A 480 18.91 -17.26 -6.55
CA LYS A 480 20.16 -16.53 -6.26
C LYS A 480 20.06 -15.75 -4.97
N PHE A 481 18.93 -15.09 -4.76
CA PHE A 481 18.65 -14.32 -3.55
C PHE A 481 18.61 -15.22 -2.30
N GLY A 482 17.99 -16.38 -2.38
CA GLY A 482 17.96 -17.37 -1.30
C GLY A 482 19.36 -17.81 -0.86
N ARG A 483 20.28 -18.06 -1.81
CA ARG A 483 21.70 -18.33 -1.47
C ARG A 483 22.33 -17.13 -0.75
N LEU A 484 22.07 -15.92 -1.21
CA LEU A 484 22.59 -14.71 -0.58
C LEU A 484 22.03 -14.52 0.85
N ILE A 485 20.77 -14.88 1.10
CA ILE A 485 20.16 -14.88 2.44
C ILE A 485 20.94 -15.80 3.38
N VAL A 486 21.21 -17.03 2.94
CA VAL A 486 21.99 -18.02 3.73
C VAL A 486 23.40 -17.52 3.98
N ASP A 487 24.10 -17.03 2.97
CA ASP A 487 25.48 -16.53 3.07
C ASP A 487 25.60 -15.33 4.02
N THR A 488 24.57 -14.48 4.10
CA THR A 488 24.52 -13.29 4.98
C THR A 488 23.87 -13.56 6.34
N LYS A 489 23.41 -14.78 6.60
CA LYS A 489 22.77 -15.22 7.85
C LYS A 489 21.54 -14.38 8.22
N ARG A 490 20.65 -14.16 7.26
CA ARG A 490 19.37 -13.47 7.46
C ARG A 490 18.20 -14.45 7.51
#